data_fbd6fca53f2125cada0537083a709ee3
#
_entry.id   fbd6fca53f2125cada0537083a709ee3
#
_cell.length_a   1.000
_cell.length_b   1.000
_cell.length_c   1.000
_cell.angle_alpha   90.00
_cell.angle_beta   90.00
_cell.angle_gamma   90.00
#
_symmetry.space_group_name_H-M   'P 1'
#
loop_
_entity.id
_entity.type
_entity.pdbx_description
1 polymer ?
#
loop_
_entity_poly.entity_id
_entity_poly.type
_entity_poly.pdbx_seq_one_letter_code
_entity_poly.pdbx_strand_id
1 'polypeptide(L)'
;DEFIRQKYPLEKGKELLALFSNRTNDSKLKEYVSTDATVSTIYEFVVGIAWYYFAGKRIDLLSSYNLTLSANFEPLVHAGGGQGDIVIYEDDKVVMLEATLMNSSSQKRGEWEPVLRHSVNLKIEEEINGSQRQVTTFFIADEFDSNTINIWKAVAAVPMQSSVDRENFTENVVIMPINSSELSVLTDKSDEYDKIIDDVHSLFEVEKNNFDLNWRDEFIRKIV
;
A
#
# COMPACT_ATOMS: atom_id res chain seq x y z
N ASP A 1 6.07 4.40 18.27
CA ASP A 1 5.51 5.42 17.36
C ASP A 1 5.61 6.87 17.86
N GLU A 2 5.99 7.11 19.12
CA GLU A 2 6.26 8.48 19.61
C GLU A 2 7.34 9.17 18.77
N PHE A 3 8.38 8.45 18.41
CA PHE A 3 9.45 8.94 17.52
C PHE A 3 8.88 9.45 16.18
N ILE A 4 7.94 8.71 15.56
CA ILE A 4 7.31 9.12 14.30
C ILE A 4 6.59 10.46 14.48
N ARG A 5 5.82 10.62 15.56
CA ARG A 5 5.09 11.86 15.82
C ARG A 5 5.99 13.06 16.06
N GLN A 6 7.15 12.83 16.69
CA GLN A 6 8.11 13.90 16.97
C GLN A 6 8.94 14.29 15.75
N LYS A 7 9.48 13.31 15.01
CA LYS A 7 10.37 13.56 13.86
C LYS A 7 9.59 13.88 12.59
N TYR A 8 8.43 13.23 12.40
CA TYR A 8 7.60 13.34 11.22
C TYR A 8 6.14 13.67 11.60
N PRO A 9 5.84 14.87 12.13
CA PRO A 9 4.46 15.29 12.33
C PRO A 9 3.69 15.30 11.00
N LEU A 10 2.35 15.25 11.05
CA LEU A 10 1.48 15.10 9.87
C LEU A 10 1.89 16.00 8.70
N GLU A 11 2.04 17.29 8.94
CA GLU A 11 2.39 18.27 7.89
C GLU A 11 3.77 17.97 7.27
N LYS A 12 4.72 17.50 8.08
CA LYS A 12 6.03 17.05 7.58
C LYS A 12 5.93 15.79 6.73
N GLY A 13 5.10 14.83 7.14
CA GLY A 13 4.81 13.64 6.35
C GLY A 13 4.23 13.99 4.98
N LYS A 14 3.25 14.90 4.93
CA LYS A 14 2.67 15.41 3.68
C LYS A 14 3.69 16.15 2.81
N GLU A 15 4.51 17.02 3.42
CA GLU A 15 5.60 17.71 2.71
C GLU A 15 6.56 16.71 2.05
N LEU A 16 7.00 15.70 2.80
CA LEU A 16 7.90 14.67 2.29
C LEU A 16 7.25 13.87 1.16
N LEU A 17 6.00 13.47 1.32
CA LEU A 17 5.25 12.74 0.29
C LEU A 17 5.16 13.55 -1.01
N ALA A 18 4.90 14.86 -0.92
CA ALA A 18 4.83 15.75 -2.08
C ALA A 18 6.18 15.91 -2.82
N LEU A 19 7.32 15.75 -2.14
CA LEU A 19 8.65 15.88 -2.77
C LEU A 19 8.92 14.80 -3.81
N PHE A 20 8.30 13.62 -3.73
CA PHE A 20 8.51 12.52 -4.67
C PHE A 20 7.94 12.79 -6.06
N SER A 21 7.03 13.74 -6.21
CA SER A 21 6.51 14.14 -7.51
C SER A 21 7.58 14.69 -8.47
N ASN A 22 8.75 15.08 -7.97
CA ASN A 22 9.84 15.59 -8.77
C ASN A 22 11.21 15.04 -8.30
N ARG A 23 11.85 14.24 -9.14
CA ARG A 23 13.15 13.59 -8.88
C ARG A 23 14.31 14.57 -8.61
N THR A 24 14.17 15.85 -8.91
CA THR A 24 15.16 16.87 -8.51
C THR A 24 15.23 17.05 -7.00
N ASN A 25 14.24 16.57 -6.26
CA ASN A 25 14.18 16.59 -4.79
C ASN A 25 14.89 15.39 -4.13
N ASP A 26 15.44 14.43 -4.87
CA ASP A 26 16.03 13.20 -4.32
C ASP A 26 17.11 13.48 -3.26
N SER A 27 17.97 14.49 -3.50
CA SER A 27 18.99 14.89 -2.53
C SER A 27 18.39 15.45 -1.23
N LYS A 28 17.30 16.21 -1.35
CA LYS A 28 16.59 16.78 -0.20
C LYS A 28 15.89 15.69 0.61
N LEU A 29 15.29 14.69 -0.06
CA LEU A 29 14.69 13.52 0.58
C LEU A 29 15.73 12.74 1.38
N LYS A 30 16.91 12.51 0.81
CA LYS A 30 18.02 11.84 1.50
C LYS A 30 18.50 12.63 2.73
N GLU A 31 18.64 13.93 2.60
CA GLU A 31 19.05 14.80 3.73
C GLU A 31 18.03 14.76 4.88
N TYR A 32 16.73 14.76 4.57
CA TYR A 32 15.68 14.83 5.59
C TYR A 32 15.34 13.50 6.25
N VAL A 33 15.51 12.37 5.53
CA VAL A 33 15.04 11.07 6.01
C VAL A 33 16.21 10.13 6.30
N SER A 34 17.02 9.82 5.28
CA SER A 34 18.18 8.92 5.42
C SER A 34 19.15 9.09 4.27
N THR A 35 20.43 9.36 4.57
CA THR A 35 21.49 9.44 3.55
C THR A 35 21.86 8.08 2.98
N ASP A 36 21.65 7.01 3.74
CA ASP A 36 22.10 5.66 3.44
C ASP A 36 21.09 4.87 2.57
N ALA A 37 19.79 5.21 2.70
CA ALA A 37 18.75 4.53 1.96
C ALA A 37 18.66 4.97 0.49
N THR A 38 18.11 4.11 -0.36
CA THR A 38 17.69 4.49 -1.71
C THR A 38 16.44 5.38 -1.63
N VAL A 39 16.19 6.18 -2.67
CA VAL A 39 14.98 7.05 -2.69
C VAL A 39 13.72 6.20 -2.71
N SER A 40 13.73 5.02 -3.33
CA SER A 40 12.61 4.08 -3.28
C SER A 40 12.33 3.59 -1.85
N THR A 41 13.37 3.20 -1.11
CA THR A 41 13.23 2.81 0.31
C THR A 41 12.72 3.96 1.18
N ILE A 42 13.16 5.20 0.90
CA ILE A 42 12.63 6.40 1.57
C ILE A 42 11.15 6.59 1.23
N TYR A 43 10.74 6.30 0.00
CA TYR A 43 9.34 6.39 -0.41
C TYR A 43 8.46 5.40 0.36
N GLU A 44 8.84 4.12 0.41
CA GLU A 44 8.16 3.10 1.22
C GLU A 44 8.00 3.56 2.68
N PHE A 45 9.07 4.09 3.27
CA PHE A 45 9.04 4.60 4.63
C PHE A 45 8.07 5.78 4.81
N VAL A 46 8.09 6.76 3.90
CA VAL A 46 7.22 7.95 3.97
C VAL A 46 5.75 7.58 3.72
N VAL A 47 5.49 6.63 2.82
CA VAL A 47 4.14 6.07 2.60
C VAL A 47 3.60 5.47 3.91
N GLY A 48 4.40 4.70 4.63
CA GLY A 48 3.98 4.16 5.93
C GLY A 48 3.69 5.26 6.96
N ILE A 49 4.47 6.34 7.00
CA ILE A 49 4.18 7.49 7.87
C ILE A 49 2.84 8.13 7.51
N ALA A 50 2.56 8.37 6.22
CA ALA A 50 1.28 8.91 5.78
C ALA A 50 0.12 7.97 6.18
N TRP A 51 0.30 6.66 5.96
CA TRP A 51 -0.70 5.67 6.37
C TRP A 51 -0.94 5.64 7.88
N TYR A 52 0.10 5.78 8.70
CA TYR A 52 -0.03 5.89 10.15
C TYR A 52 -0.95 7.03 10.58
N TYR A 53 -0.87 8.17 9.90
CA TYR A 53 -1.76 9.30 10.15
C TYR A 53 -3.18 9.04 9.63
N PHE A 54 -3.33 8.43 8.47
CA PHE A 54 -4.62 8.01 7.93
C PHE A 54 -5.31 6.99 8.87
N ALA A 55 -4.57 6.03 9.41
CA ALA A 55 -5.08 5.07 10.39
C ALA A 55 -5.30 5.69 11.80
N GLY A 56 -5.33 7.00 11.94
CA GLY A 56 -5.59 7.67 13.23
C GLY A 56 -4.51 7.41 14.28
N LYS A 57 -3.28 7.06 13.89
CA LYS A 57 -2.13 6.75 14.77
C LYS A 57 -2.34 5.52 15.67
N ARG A 58 -3.25 4.61 15.30
CA ARG A 58 -3.63 3.45 16.13
C ARG A 58 -2.87 2.17 15.78
N ILE A 59 -2.16 2.15 14.65
CA ILE A 59 -1.35 1.02 14.21
C ILE A 59 0.06 1.09 14.80
N ASP A 60 0.72 -0.05 14.97
CA ASP A 60 2.14 -0.14 15.28
C ASP A 60 2.95 -0.08 13.98
N LEU A 61 3.24 1.14 13.54
CA LEU A 61 3.89 1.36 12.25
C LEU A 61 5.29 0.71 12.18
N LEU A 62 6.08 0.83 13.26
CA LEU A 62 7.47 0.34 13.23
C LEU A 62 7.54 -1.18 13.09
N SER A 63 6.60 -1.91 13.69
CA SER A 63 6.50 -3.36 13.53
C SER A 63 5.89 -3.79 12.20
N SER A 64 5.19 -2.89 11.51
CA SER A 64 4.53 -3.17 10.23
C SER A 64 5.46 -3.07 9.02
N TYR A 65 6.59 -2.39 9.16
CA TYR A 65 7.57 -2.28 8.09
C TYR A 65 8.32 -3.60 7.84
N ASN A 66 8.41 -4.02 6.60
CA ASN A 66 9.31 -5.09 6.17
C ASN A 66 10.68 -4.56 5.69
N LEU A 67 10.85 -3.26 5.60
CA LEU A 67 12.15 -2.64 5.34
C LEU A 67 13.06 -2.70 6.59
N THR A 68 14.37 -2.66 6.37
CA THR A 68 15.35 -2.59 7.47
C THR A 68 15.47 -1.16 7.98
N LEU A 69 15.35 -0.99 9.30
CA LEU A 69 15.55 0.29 9.99
C LEU A 69 16.92 0.34 10.71
N SER A 70 17.50 1.52 10.81
CA SER A 70 18.65 1.80 11.66
C SER A 70 18.26 1.81 13.14
N ALA A 71 19.25 1.88 14.03
CA ALA A 71 19.01 2.07 15.47
C ALA A 71 18.26 3.38 15.80
N ASN A 72 18.25 4.35 14.89
CA ASN A 72 17.52 5.61 14.99
C ASN A 72 16.18 5.57 14.25
N PHE A 73 15.70 4.38 13.90
CA PHE A 73 14.46 4.17 13.12
C PHE A 73 14.44 4.87 11.76
N GLU A 74 15.59 5.05 11.14
CA GLU A 74 15.70 5.57 9.76
C GLU A 74 15.75 4.41 8.78
N PRO A 75 15.14 4.53 7.58
CA PRO A 75 15.18 3.46 6.58
C PRO A 75 16.61 3.23 6.08
N LEU A 76 16.99 1.97 5.90
CA LEU A 76 18.29 1.55 5.36
C LEU A 76 18.14 0.77 4.06
N VAL A 77 17.42 -0.34 4.10
CA VAL A 77 17.25 -1.27 2.97
C VAL A 77 15.77 -1.60 2.83
N HIS A 78 15.31 -1.67 1.58
CA HIS A 78 13.95 -2.09 1.24
C HIS A 78 13.62 -3.51 1.73
N ALA A 79 12.35 -3.86 1.74
CA ALA A 79 11.86 -5.19 2.08
C ALA A 79 12.56 -6.31 1.27
N GLY A 80 12.79 -7.44 1.89
CA GLY A 80 13.21 -8.66 1.19
C GLY A 80 12.10 -9.15 0.24
N GLY A 81 12.47 -9.73 -0.91
CA GLY A 81 11.48 -10.23 -1.86
C GLY A 81 10.53 -11.27 -1.27
N GLY A 82 9.28 -11.25 -1.73
CA GLY A 82 8.24 -12.24 -1.37
C GLY A 82 7.22 -11.80 -0.33
N GLN A 83 7.37 -10.59 0.22
CA GLN A 83 6.41 -9.96 1.14
C GLN A 83 6.12 -8.53 0.68
N GLY A 84 4.96 -7.98 1.07
CA GLY A 84 4.65 -6.56 0.85
C GLY A 84 5.60 -5.63 1.59
N ASP A 85 5.68 -4.38 1.17
CA ASP A 85 6.57 -3.40 1.80
C ASP A 85 6.18 -3.10 3.25
N ILE A 86 4.88 -3.03 3.50
CA ILE A 86 4.31 -2.77 4.83
C ILE A 86 3.10 -3.69 5.01
N VAL A 87 3.04 -4.43 6.12
CA VAL A 87 1.88 -5.26 6.44
C VAL A 87 1.36 -4.91 7.84
N ILE A 88 0.14 -4.44 7.90
CA ILE A 88 -0.52 -3.94 9.12
C ILE A 88 -1.57 -4.95 9.53
N TYR A 89 -1.40 -5.52 10.71
CA TYR A 89 -2.35 -6.46 11.30
C TYR A 89 -3.21 -5.74 12.34
N GLU A 90 -4.51 -5.68 12.07
CA GLU A 90 -5.54 -5.18 13.00
C GLU A 90 -6.43 -6.36 13.44
N ASP A 91 -7.37 -6.14 14.36
CA ASP A 91 -8.19 -7.21 14.92
C ASP A 91 -9.06 -7.89 13.86
N ASP A 92 -9.66 -7.10 12.96
CA ASP A 92 -10.63 -7.55 11.96
C ASP A 92 -10.12 -7.44 10.51
N LYS A 93 -8.95 -6.87 10.29
CA LYS A 93 -8.39 -6.67 8.95
C LYS A 93 -6.87 -6.78 8.88
N VAL A 94 -6.36 -7.08 7.71
CA VAL A 94 -4.95 -6.96 7.35
C VAL A 94 -4.85 -6.01 6.17
N VAL A 95 -4.06 -4.96 6.31
CA VAL A 95 -3.79 -4.01 5.24
C VAL A 95 -2.33 -4.16 4.80
N MET A 96 -2.15 -4.47 3.52
CA MET A 96 -0.83 -4.49 2.91
C MET A 96 -0.64 -3.26 2.03
N LEU A 97 0.51 -2.62 2.15
CA LEU A 97 0.90 -1.51 1.28
C LEU A 97 2.07 -1.95 0.41
N GLU A 98 1.96 -1.66 -0.87
CA GLU A 98 3.01 -1.81 -1.88
C GLU A 98 3.27 -0.44 -2.49
N ALA A 99 4.49 0.05 -2.42
CA ALA A 99 4.82 1.43 -2.79
C ALA A 99 5.94 1.47 -3.82
N THR A 100 5.71 2.12 -4.96
CA THR A 100 6.73 2.22 -6.00
C THR A 100 6.82 3.60 -6.62
N LEU A 101 8.05 4.00 -6.99
CA LEU A 101 8.32 5.20 -7.80
C LEU A 101 8.45 4.87 -9.29
N MET A 102 8.15 3.63 -9.69
CA MET A 102 8.16 3.24 -11.10
C MET A 102 7.05 3.97 -11.85
N ASN A 103 7.38 4.45 -13.06
CA ASN A 103 6.37 4.98 -13.98
C ASN A 103 5.47 3.85 -14.53
N SER A 104 4.34 4.23 -15.11
CA SER A 104 3.34 3.30 -15.64
C SER A 104 3.91 2.25 -16.61
N SER A 105 4.88 2.63 -17.44
CA SER A 105 5.54 1.73 -18.39
C SER A 105 6.41 0.66 -17.72
N SER A 106 7.06 1.00 -16.61
CA SER A 106 7.89 0.08 -15.83
C SER A 106 7.05 -0.83 -14.94
N GLN A 107 5.97 -0.33 -14.36
CA GLN A 107 5.00 -1.09 -13.57
C GLN A 107 4.43 -2.28 -14.37
N LYS A 108 4.08 -2.05 -15.63
CA LYS A 108 3.60 -3.08 -16.54
C LYS A 108 4.56 -4.27 -16.70
N ARG A 109 5.87 -4.07 -16.52
CA ARG A 109 6.88 -5.11 -16.68
C ARG A 109 7.32 -5.75 -15.37
N GLY A 110 7.27 -5.00 -14.26
CA GLY A 110 7.93 -5.40 -13.03
C GLY A 110 7.05 -5.46 -11.78
N GLU A 111 5.89 -4.77 -11.74
CA GLU A 111 5.13 -4.65 -10.50
C GLU A 111 3.80 -5.44 -10.49
N TRP A 112 3.15 -5.62 -11.64
CA TRP A 112 1.81 -6.17 -11.66
C TRP A 112 1.73 -7.60 -11.08
N GLU A 113 2.71 -8.44 -11.39
CA GLU A 113 2.75 -9.83 -10.90
C GLU A 113 3.23 -9.91 -9.44
N PRO A 114 4.34 -9.26 -9.04
CA PRO A 114 4.76 -9.26 -7.65
C PRO A 114 3.68 -8.79 -6.68
N VAL A 115 3.02 -7.67 -6.94
CA VAL A 115 1.95 -7.13 -6.10
C VAL A 115 0.77 -8.12 -6.03
N LEU A 116 0.34 -8.68 -7.16
CA LEU A 116 -0.70 -9.70 -7.17
C LEU A 116 -0.30 -10.93 -6.36
N ARG A 117 0.91 -11.44 -6.57
CA ARG A 117 1.43 -12.62 -5.87
C ARG A 117 1.52 -12.42 -4.37
N HIS A 118 2.01 -11.25 -3.91
CA HIS A 118 2.05 -10.92 -2.48
C HIS A 118 0.64 -10.87 -1.88
N SER A 119 -0.30 -10.22 -2.58
CA SER A 119 -1.71 -10.11 -2.14
C SER A 119 -2.39 -11.48 -2.04
N VAL A 120 -2.19 -12.36 -3.02
CA VAL A 120 -2.73 -13.72 -3.04
C VAL A 120 -2.14 -14.55 -1.90
N ASN A 121 -0.81 -14.54 -1.75
CA ASN A 121 -0.15 -15.34 -0.73
C ASN A 121 -0.54 -14.89 0.69
N LEU A 122 -0.57 -13.59 0.96
CA LEU A 122 -0.99 -13.05 2.26
C LEU A 122 -2.43 -13.45 2.61
N LYS A 123 -3.34 -13.34 1.63
CA LYS A 123 -4.74 -13.72 1.85
C LYS A 123 -4.88 -15.22 2.12
N ILE A 124 -4.20 -16.07 1.35
CA ILE A 124 -4.19 -17.53 1.57
C ILE A 124 -3.58 -17.88 2.94
N GLU A 125 -2.51 -17.21 3.36
CA GLU A 125 -1.91 -17.40 4.67
C GLU A 125 -2.90 -17.11 5.80
N GLU A 126 -3.65 -16.00 5.72
CA GLU A 126 -4.71 -15.67 6.67
C GLU A 126 -5.81 -16.73 6.69
N GLU A 127 -6.26 -17.21 5.55
CA GLU A 127 -7.29 -18.24 5.44
C GLU A 127 -6.83 -19.58 6.00
N ILE A 128 -5.60 -20.02 5.75
CA ILE A 128 -5.02 -21.27 6.28
C ILE A 128 -4.91 -21.18 7.81
N ASN A 129 -4.53 -20.02 8.34
CA ASN A 129 -4.43 -19.79 9.78
C ASN A 129 -5.80 -19.68 10.48
N GLY A 130 -6.91 -19.82 9.74
CA GLY A 130 -8.28 -19.71 10.25
C GLY A 130 -8.69 -18.29 10.62
N SER A 131 -7.96 -17.31 10.14
CA SER A 131 -8.28 -15.89 10.33
C SER A 131 -9.58 -15.53 9.61
N GLN A 132 -10.38 -14.66 10.24
CA GLN A 132 -11.56 -14.05 9.63
C GLN A 132 -11.30 -12.61 9.18
N ARG A 133 -10.04 -12.17 9.23
CA ARG A 133 -9.66 -10.80 8.87
C ARG A 133 -9.82 -10.57 7.38
N GLN A 134 -10.33 -9.41 7.02
CA GLN A 134 -10.35 -8.94 5.63
C GLN A 134 -8.94 -8.55 5.19
N VAL A 135 -8.47 -9.04 4.06
CA VAL A 135 -7.17 -8.69 3.49
C VAL A 135 -7.35 -7.70 2.35
N THR A 136 -6.77 -6.52 2.50
CA THR A 136 -6.84 -5.45 1.50
C THR A 136 -5.43 -4.95 1.18
N THR A 137 -5.06 -4.96 -0.09
CA THR A 137 -3.80 -4.39 -0.58
C THR A 137 -4.05 -3.00 -1.16
N PHE A 138 -3.22 -2.03 -0.78
CA PHE A 138 -3.12 -0.74 -1.45
C PHE A 138 -1.81 -0.64 -2.21
N PHE A 139 -1.91 -0.37 -3.50
CA PHE A 139 -0.75 -0.10 -4.34
C PHE A 139 -0.58 1.41 -4.49
N ILE A 140 0.54 1.93 -4.00
CA ILE A 140 0.80 3.37 -3.94
C ILE A 140 1.86 3.75 -4.98
N ALA A 141 1.47 4.57 -5.96
CA ALA A 141 2.36 5.10 -6.99
C ALA A 141 1.78 6.38 -7.56
N ASP A 142 2.61 7.25 -8.16
CA ASP A 142 2.11 8.51 -8.74
C ASP A 142 1.42 8.31 -10.09
N GLU A 143 1.79 7.27 -10.83
CA GLU A 143 1.21 6.91 -12.13
C GLU A 143 0.73 5.47 -12.13
N PHE A 144 -0.27 5.15 -12.96
CA PHE A 144 -0.78 3.80 -13.13
C PHE A 144 -0.85 3.40 -14.61
N ASP A 145 -0.46 2.15 -14.91
CA ASP A 145 -0.82 1.52 -16.18
C ASP A 145 -2.28 1.05 -16.12
N SER A 146 -3.11 1.56 -17.01
CA SER A 146 -4.56 1.27 -17.01
C SER A 146 -4.87 -0.21 -17.16
N ASN A 147 -4.06 -0.96 -17.92
CA ASN A 147 -4.28 -2.40 -18.06
C ASN A 147 -3.90 -3.15 -16.79
N THR A 148 -2.85 -2.74 -16.12
CA THR A 148 -2.43 -3.33 -14.84
C THR A 148 -3.52 -3.17 -13.78
N ILE A 149 -4.05 -1.97 -13.57
CA ILE A 149 -5.13 -1.76 -12.58
C ILE A 149 -6.42 -2.47 -12.95
N ASN A 150 -6.74 -2.59 -14.24
CA ASN A 150 -7.90 -3.34 -14.71
C ASN A 150 -7.73 -4.86 -14.54
N ILE A 151 -6.51 -5.39 -14.68
CA ILE A 151 -6.21 -6.79 -14.36
C ILE A 151 -6.45 -7.04 -12.87
N TRP A 152 -5.95 -6.18 -11.98
CA TRP A 152 -6.17 -6.32 -10.55
C TRP A 152 -7.65 -6.25 -10.16
N LYS A 153 -8.45 -5.40 -10.82
CA LYS A 153 -9.89 -5.40 -10.62
C LYS A 153 -10.52 -6.71 -11.08
N ALA A 154 -10.08 -7.26 -12.21
CA ALA A 154 -10.61 -8.49 -12.78
C ALA A 154 -10.27 -9.75 -11.95
N VAL A 155 -9.09 -9.80 -11.31
CA VAL A 155 -8.70 -10.98 -10.50
C VAL A 155 -9.56 -11.17 -9.26
N ALA A 156 -10.26 -10.15 -8.78
CA ALA A 156 -11.25 -10.30 -7.72
C ALA A 156 -12.41 -11.24 -8.10
N ALA A 157 -12.68 -11.41 -9.40
CA ALA A 157 -13.76 -12.25 -9.91
C ALA A 157 -13.36 -13.70 -10.20
N VAL A 158 -12.11 -14.08 -9.99
CA VAL A 158 -11.60 -15.42 -10.32
C VAL A 158 -10.81 -16.02 -9.16
N PRO A 159 -10.81 -17.35 -8.99
CA PRO A 159 -9.94 -18.02 -8.02
C PRO A 159 -8.47 -17.81 -8.38
N MET A 160 -7.66 -17.44 -7.39
CA MET A 160 -6.23 -17.24 -7.52
C MET A 160 -5.47 -18.30 -6.72
N GLN A 161 -4.42 -18.86 -7.32
CA GLN A 161 -3.61 -19.93 -6.74
C GLN A 161 -2.39 -19.36 -6.02
N SER A 162 -2.05 -19.96 -4.86
CA SER A 162 -0.80 -19.64 -4.17
C SER A 162 0.44 -19.94 -5.03
N SER A 163 1.41 -19.05 -4.98
CA SER A 163 2.71 -19.29 -5.59
C SER A 163 3.63 -20.20 -4.74
N VAL A 164 3.29 -20.37 -3.46
CA VAL A 164 4.07 -21.18 -2.50
C VAL A 164 3.52 -22.59 -2.42
N ASP A 165 2.21 -22.72 -2.26
CA ASP A 165 1.51 -24.00 -2.18
C ASP A 165 0.39 -24.05 -3.22
N ARG A 166 0.61 -24.82 -4.27
CA ARG A 166 -0.29 -24.93 -5.42
C ARG A 166 -1.62 -25.63 -5.12
N GLU A 167 -1.80 -26.20 -3.93
CA GLU A 167 -3.07 -26.82 -3.50
C GLU A 167 -4.03 -25.76 -2.93
N ASN A 168 -3.52 -24.58 -2.55
CA ASN A 168 -4.29 -23.51 -1.94
C ASN A 168 -4.71 -22.45 -2.95
N PHE A 169 -5.98 -22.05 -2.85
CA PHE A 169 -6.64 -21.04 -3.68
C PHE A 169 -7.38 -20.05 -2.80
N THR A 170 -7.52 -18.83 -3.28
CA THR A 170 -8.37 -17.81 -2.67
C THR A 170 -9.20 -17.08 -3.73
N GLU A 171 -10.25 -16.41 -3.31
CA GLU A 171 -11.11 -15.55 -4.16
C GLU A 171 -11.15 -14.14 -3.58
N ASN A 172 -11.73 -13.21 -4.35
CA ASN A 172 -11.91 -11.81 -3.93
C ASN A 172 -10.59 -11.15 -3.47
N VAL A 173 -9.54 -11.29 -4.27
CA VAL A 173 -8.27 -10.57 -4.02
C VAL A 173 -8.49 -9.08 -4.26
N VAL A 174 -8.20 -8.26 -3.26
CA VAL A 174 -8.44 -6.82 -3.28
C VAL A 174 -7.11 -6.08 -3.42
N ILE A 175 -6.94 -5.36 -4.53
CA ILE A 175 -5.77 -4.49 -4.77
C ILE A 175 -6.28 -3.13 -5.24
N MET A 176 -6.21 -2.14 -4.37
CA MET A 176 -6.68 -0.77 -4.64
C MET A 176 -5.52 0.16 -4.96
N PRO A 177 -5.39 0.67 -6.18
CA PRO A 177 -4.36 1.66 -6.52
C PRO A 177 -4.78 3.06 -6.04
N ILE A 178 -3.88 3.73 -5.30
CA ILE A 178 -4.02 5.13 -4.89
C ILE A 178 -2.70 5.86 -5.15
N ASN A 179 -2.76 7.15 -5.48
CA ASN A 179 -1.54 7.92 -5.67
C ASN A 179 -1.13 8.70 -4.41
N SER A 180 0.11 9.21 -4.41
CA SER A 180 0.68 9.92 -3.24
C SER A 180 -0.16 11.15 -2.84
N SER A 181 -0.75 11.87 -3.79
CA SER A 181 -1.59 13.03 -3.48
C SER A 181 -2.94 12.62 -2.89
N GLU A 182 -3.53 11.53 -3.35
CA GLU A 182 -4.74 10.95 -2.79
C GLU A 182 -4.47 10.43 -1.37
N LEU A 183 -3.36 9.71 -1.15
CA LEU A 183 -2.96 9.29 0.19
C LEU A 183 -2.77 10.51 1.12
N SER A 184 -2.17 11.59 0.62
CA SER A 184 -2.02 12.83 1.40
C SER A 184 -3.37 13.40 1.85
N VAL A 185 -4.39 13.39 0.99
CA VAL A 185 -5.76 13.83 1.37
C VAL A 185 -6.38 12.87 2.37
N LEU A 186 -6.22 11.55 2.19
CA LEU A 186 -6.75 10.55 3.13
C LEU A 186 -6.19 10.71 4.55
N THR A 187 -4.99 11.27 4.73
CA THR A 187 -4.47 11.55 6.08
C THR A 187 -5.33 12.54 6.89
N ASP A 188 -6.15 13.36 6.24
CA ASP A 188 -7.09 14.27 6.89
C ASP A 188 -8.44 13.60 7.23
N LYS A 189 -8.64 12.35 6.79
CA LYS A 189 -9.87 11.57 6.96
C LYS A 189 -9.69 10.39 7.92
N SER A 190 -8.85 10.55 8.93
CA SER A 190 -8.55 9.47 9.88
C SER A 190 -9.79 8.92 10.61
N ASP A 191 -10.80 9.75 10.83
CA ASP A 191 -12.07 9.32 11.41
C ASP A 191 -12.91 8.43 10.47
N GLU A 192 -12.60 8.43 9.17
CA GLU A 192 -13.26 7.62 8.16
C GLU A 192 -12.43 6.38 7.75
N TYR A 193 -11.28 6.13 8.39
CA TYR A 193 -10.35 5.07 8.00
C TYR A 193 -11.02 3.72 7.82
N ASP A 194 -11.71 3.21 8.85
CA ASP A 194 -12.36 1.90 8.77
C ASP A 194 -13.39 1.84 7.67
N LYS A 195 -14.24 2.86 7.59
CA LYS A 195 -15.26 2.95 6.54
C LYS A 195 -14.65 2.94 5.14
N ILE A 196 -13.53 3.66 4.92
CA ILE A 196 -12.87 3.68 3.60
C ILE A 196 -12.29 2.31 3.25
N ILE A 197 -11.67 1.60 4.21
CA ILE A 197 -11.18 0.23 3.99
C ILE A 197 -12.33 -0.72 3.64
N ASP A 198 -13.45 -0.65 4.37
CA ASP A 198 -14.64 -1.45 4.12
C ASP A 198 -15.28 -1.12 2.77
N ASP A 199 -15.36 0.15 2.39
CA ASP A 199 -15.86 0.60 1.10
C ASP A 199 -14.98 0.08 -0.06
N VAL A 200 -13.64 0.06 0.11
CA VAL A 200 -12.72 -0.56 -0.86
C VAL A 200 -12.99 -2.05 -0.97
N HIS A 201 -13.08 -2.75 0.14
CA HIS A 201 -13.34 -4.19 0.13
C HIS A 201 -14.68 -4.50 -0.56
N SER A 202 -15.73 -3.76 -0.22
CA SER A 202 -17.06 -3.89 -0.83
C SER A 202 -17.06 -3.64 -2.34
N LEU A 203 -16.29 -2.66 -2.83
CA LEU A 203 -16.13 -2.41 -4.26
C LEU A 203 -15.64 -3.66 -5.03
N PHE A 204 -14.68 -4.37 -4.45
CA PHE A 204 -14.11 -5.56 -5.08
C PHE A 204 -14.98 -6.81 -4.89
N GLU A 205 -15.75 -6.90 -3.82
CA GLU A 205 -16.62 -8.04 -3.54
C GLU A 205 -17.96 -7.93 -4.30
N VAL A 206 -18.63 -6.80 -4.18
CA VAL A 206 -19.98 -6.59 -4.73
C VAL A 206 -19.92 -6.24 -6.21
N GLU A 207 -18.99 -5.39 -6.61
CA GLU A 207 -18.84 -4.90 -7.97
C GLU A 207 -17.77 -5.64 -8.79
N LYS A 208 -17.36 -6.85 -8.36
CA LYS A 208 -16.28 -7.61 -9.02
C LYS A 208 -16.53 -7.90 -10.51
N ASN A 209 -17.79 -7.98 -10.92
CA ASN A 209 -18.20 -8.21 -12.31
C ASN A 209 -18.56 -6.92 -13.06
N ASN A 210 -18.43 -5.77 -12.43
CA ASN A 210 -18.66 -4.46 -13.07
C ASN A 210 -17.31 -3.92 -13.60
N PHE A 211 -17.12 -4.01 -14.91
CA PHE A 211 -15.89 -3.63 -15.60
C PHE A 211 -16.03 -2.26 -16.28
N ASP A 212 -16.26 -1.22 -15.49
CA ASP A 212 -16.15 0.16 -15.97
C ASP A 212 -14.67 0.57 -16.05
N LEU A 213 -14.26 1.20 -17.15
CA LEU A 213 -12.89 1.65 -17.35
C LEU A 213 -12.48 2.77 -16.38
N ASN A 214 -13.46 3.49 -15.83
CA ASN A 214 -13.25 4.59 -14.89
C ASN A 214 -13.48 4.18 -13.43
N TRP A 215 -13.67 2.88 -13.14
CA TRP A 215 -14.05 2.36 -11.83
C TRP A 215 -13.20 2.94 -10.68
N ARG A 216 -11.89 3.03 -10.91
CA ARG A 216 -10.94 3.55 -9.92
C ARG A 216 -11.18 5.03 -9.63
N ASP A 217 -11.25 5.86 -10.68
CA ASP A 217 -11.40 7.32 -10.54
C ASP A 217 -12.77 7.69 -10.01
N GLU A 218 -13.80 6.91 -10.31
CA GLU A 218 -15.13 7.08 -9.72
C GLU A 218 -15.15 6.76 -8.24
N PHE A 219 -14.46 5.70 -7.84
CA PHE A 219 -14.33 5.34 -6.42
C PHE A 219 -13.49 6.36 -5.66
N ILE A 220 -12.34 6.75 -6.19
CA ILE A 220 -11.46 7.75 -5.57
C ILE A 220 -12.21 9.06 -5.31
N ARG A 221 -12.99 9.55 -6.25
CA ARG A 221 -13.80 10.77 -6.05
C ARG A 221 -14.82 10.68 -4.91
N LYS A 222 -15.16 9.49 -4.45
CA LYS A 222 -16.07 9.30 -3.31
C LYS A 222 -15.34 9.34 -1.97
N ILE A 223 -14.06 8.94 -1.94
CA ILE A 223 -13.29 8.80 -0.71
C ILE A 223 -12.26 9.92 -0.48
N VAL A 224 -11.85 10.62 -1.53
CA VAL A 224 -10.96 11.80 -1.52
C VAL A 224 -11.78 13.07 -1.75
#